data_167240e0095a5b078e961d06e21aa917
#
_entry.id   167240e0095a5b078e961d06e21aa917
#
_cell.length_a   1.000
_cell.length_b   1.000
_cell.length_c   1.000
_cell.angle_alpha   90.00
_cell.angle_beta   90.00
_cell.angle_gamma   90.00
#
_symmetry.space_group_name_H-M   'P 1'
#
loop_
_entity.id
_entity.type
_entity.pdbx_description
1 polymer ?
#
loop_
_entity_poly.entity_id
_entity_poly.type
_entity_poly.pdbx_seq_one_letter_code
_entity_poly.pdbx_strand_id
1 'polypeptide(L)'
;GQGKSHLLRLLVINALEAGKKVLLLDAEDEYRELTRNLGGMYVDCSGGKAMINPLEPKRWDVDGTGTVLAQHISFLRDWLRSYKPLTDAQADTVEILLEQLYRERGITKETDMSVLRHEDFPLLSDLYALLERQEGRNGVFTDETLRELRLHLHSLCVGPDSLYFNGHTNIGSGRFVTFGVKSLLEAGQNLRDAMLFNIFSYMNNELLCAGDTVAAIDELYLYLNNKTAIGYIRACMKRARKKESSLLLASQNVEDFLLPEAAELTKPLFSIPAYQFLFHPGTVDGGKYREALQLEECEYGVVRSCARGNCLFKCGDERYNLLVKTPPHKLRCYGTAGGR
;
A
#
# COMPACT_ATOMS: atom_id res chain seq x y z
N GLY A 1 20.56 0.41 -14.17
CA GLY A 1 20.36 0.09 -12.76
C GLY A 1 21.61 0.25 -11.92
N GLN A 2 21.60 1.14 -10.91
CA GLN A 2 22.77 1.46 -10.06
C GLN A 2 22.96 0.49 -8.88
N GLY A 3 22.04 -0.46 -8.65
CA GLY A 3 22.12 -1.43 -7.55
C GLY A 3 20.98 -1.34 -6.52
N LYS A 4 20.02 -0.42 -6.67
CA LYS A 4 18.89 -0.25 -5.74
C LYS A 4 18.02 -1.50 -5.61
N SER A 5 17.45 -1.99 -6.71
CA SER A 5 16.62 -3.21 -6.70
C SER A 5 17.42 -4.45 -6.27
N HIS A 6 18.75 -4.46 -6.53
CA HIS A 6 19.64 -5.51 -6.04
C HIS A 6 19.74 -5.49 -4.50
N LEU A 7 19.95 -4.31 -3.91
CA LEU A 7 19.95 -4.14 -2.46
C LEU A 7 18.58 -4.45 -1.85
N LEU A 8 17.49 -3.99 -2.47
CA LEU A 8 16.14 -4.26 -1.96
C LEU A 8 15.86 -5.76 -1.89
N ARG A 9 16.23 -6.54 -2.92
CA ARG A 9 16.13 -8.01 -2.90
C ARG A 9 16.94 -8.63 -1.77
N LEU A 10 18.17 -8.14 -1.53
CA LEU A 10 19.00 -8.62 -0.43
C LEU A 10 18.37 -8.35 0.93
N LEU A 11 17.82 -7.14 1.13
CA LEU A 11 17.15 -6.76 2.38
C LEU A 11 15.87 -7.57 2.61
N VAL A 12 15.10 -7.85 1.56
CA VAL A 12 13.92 -8.73 1.62
C VAL A 12 14.32 -10.14 2.08
N ILE A 13 15.37 -10.74 1.48
CA ILE A 13 15.84 -12.05 1.90
C ILE A 13 16.31 -12.03 3.36
N ASN A 14 17.07 -11.02 3.76
CA ASN A 14 17.56 -10.89 5.13
C ASN A 14 16.40 -10.76 6.14
N ALA A 15 15.35 -10.03 5.78
CA ALA A 15 14.15 -9.91 6.61
C ALA A 15 13.44 -11.26 6.81
N LEU A 16 13.29 -12.03 5.74
CA LEU A 16 12.70 -13.37 5.79
C LEU A 16 13.54 -14.34 6.61
N GLU A 17 14.89 -14.31 6.47
CA GLU A 17 15.80 -15.11 7.28
C GLU A 17 15.76 -14.73 8.76
N ALA A 18 15.56 -13.43 9.06
CA ALA A 18 15.36 -12.94 10.42
C ALA A 18 13.99 -13.31 11.02
N GLY A 19 13.16 -14.05 10.28
CA GLY A 19 11.85 -14.48 10.77
C GLY A 19 10.71 -13.50 10.50
N LYS A 20 10.96 -12.34 9.90
CA LYS A 20 9.96 -11.31 9.63
C LYS A 20 8.96 -11.75 8.55
N LYS A 21 7.73 -11.26 8.62
CA LYS A 21 6.80 -11.26 7.50
C LYS A 21 7.23 -10.17 6.52
N VAL A 22 7.15 -10.45 5.21
CA VAL A 22 7.49 -9.46 4.17
C VAL A 22 6.30 -9.28 3.24
N LEU A 23 5.90 -8.03 3.05
CA LEU A 23 4.93 -7.59 2.05
C LEU A 23 5.66 -6.70 1.05
N LEU A 24 5.61 -7.04 -0.24
CA LEU A 24 6.32 -6.31 -1.27
C LEU A 24 5.34 -5.80 -2.33
N LEU A 25 5.43 -4.52 -2.68
CA LEU A 25 4.70 -3.91 -3.77
C LEU A 25 5.63 -3.82 -4.99
N ASP A 26 5.28 -4.54 -6.06
CA ASP A 26 6.07 -4.74 -7.27
C ASP A 26 5.40 -4.03 -8.45
N ALA A 27 5.96 -2.88 -8.84
CA ALA A 27 5.42 -2.05 -9.90
C ALA A 27 5.83 -2.51 -11.32
N GLU A 28 6.91 -3.30 -11.44
CA GLU A 28 7.51 -3.66 -12.74
C GLU A 28 7.58 -5.17 -13.01
N ASP A 29 6.93 -5.99 -12.16
CA ASP A 29 6.97 -7.47 -12.19
C ASP A 29 8.39 -8.06 -12.04
N GLU A 30 9.27 -7.35 -11.34
CA GLU A 30 10.67 -7.76 -11.17
C GLU A 30 10.88 -8.79 -10.04
N TYR A 31 9.92 -8.98 -9.14
CA TYR A 31 10.06 -9.82 -7.94
C TYR A 31 9.30 -11.14 -8.01
N ARG A 32 8.66 -11.45 -9.13
CA ARG A 32 7.90 -12.71 -9.30
C ARG A 32 8.74 -13.96 -9.09
N GLU A 33 9.93 -14.02 -9.67
CA GLU A 33 10.83 -15.17 -9.52
C GLU A 33 11.41 -15.24 -8.10
N LEU A 34 11.84 -14.10 -7.52
CA LEU A 34 12.30 -14.02 -6.13
C LEU A 34 11.24 -14.57 -5.18
N THR A 35 10.00 -14.13 -5.35
CA THR A 35 8.88 -14.54 -4.51
C THR A 35 8.67 -16.06 -4.58
N ARG A 36 8.65 -16.62 -5.79
CA ARG A 36 8.48 -18.05 -5.99
C ARG A 36 9.64 -18.85 -5.41
N ASN A 37 10.89 -18.41 -5.65
CA ASN A 37 12.09 -19.10 -5.20
C ASN A 37 12.24 -19.13 -3.67
N LEU A 38 11.60 -18.18 -2.97
CA LEU A 38 11.55 -18.11 -1.52
C LEU A 38 10.27 -18.71 -0.91
N GLY A 39 9.44 -19.39 -1.74
CA GLY A 39 8.19 -20.00 -1.27
C GLY A 39 7.10 -19.01 -0.90
N GLY A 40 7.19 -17.78 -1.41
CA GLY A 40 6.21 -16.73 -1.20
C GLY A 40 5.02 -16.81 -2.16
N MET A 41 4.00 -16.01 -1.89
CA MET A 41 2.81 -15.85 -2.72
C MET A 41 2.93 -14.60 -3.59
N TYR A 42 2.86 -14.76 -4.91
CA TYR A 42 2.76 -13.64 -5.83
C TYR A 42 1.29 -13.38 -6.18
N VAL A 43 0.79 -12.23 -5.78
CA VAL A 43 -0.59 -11.77 -5.95
C VAL A 43 -0.63 -10.87 -7.17
N ASP A 44 -1.19 -11.37 -8.28
CA ASP A 44 -1.41 -10.55 -9.47
C ASP A 44 -2.69 -9.73 -9.30
N CYS A 45 -2.53 -8.42 -9.11
CA CYS A 45 -3.65 -7.51 -8.85
C CYS A 45 -4.44 -7.11 -10.11
N SER A 46 -4.03 -7.58 -11.29
CA SER A 46 -4.68 -7.24 -12.57
C SER A 46 -5.80 -8.19 -13.01
N GLY A 47 -5.91 -9.36 -12.39
CA GLY A 47 -6.67 -10.47 -12.96
C GLY A 47 -7.92 -10.93 -12.19
N GLY A 48 -8.31 -10.28 -11.11
CA GLY A 48 -9.50 -10.68 -10.33
C GLY A 48 -9.39 -12.05 -9.62
N LYS A 49 -8.22 -12.70 -9.65
CA LYS A 49 -7.97 -13.98 -8.97
C LYS A 49 -7.60 -13.78 -7.51
N ALA A 50 -6.88 -12.71 -7.22
CA ALA A 50 -6.52 -12.33 -5.86
C ALA A 50 -7.46 -11.24 -5.39
N MET A 51 -8.04 -11.43 -4.22
CA MET A 51 -9.09 -10.59 -3.68
C MET A 51 -8.73 -10.11 -2.28
N ILE A 52 -8.91 -8.82 -2.06
CA ILE A 52 -8.96 -8.20 -0.74
C ILE A 52 -10.36 -7.60 -0.63
N ASN A 53 -11.22 -8.20 0.19
CA ASN A 53 -12.56 -7.67 0.42
C ASN A 53 -12.47 -6.29 1.11
N PRO A 54 -12.88 -5.20 0.46
CA PRO A 54 -12.84 -3.88 1.11
C PRO A 54 -13.79 -3.79 2.30
N LEU A 55 -14.87 -4.59 2.34
CA LEU A 55 -15.84 -4.62 3.45
C LEU A 55 -15.40 -5.52 4.62
N GLU A 56 -14.26 -6.17 4.55
CA GLU A 56 -13.67 -6.88 5.68
C GLU A 56 -12.99 -5.88 6.62
N PRO A 57 -13.47 -5.69 7.87
CA PRO A 57 -12.91 -4.73 8.80
C PRO A 57 -11.45 -5.02 9.11
N LYS A 58 -10.60 -4.03 8.87
CA LYS A 58 -9.19 -4.07 9.26
C LYS A 58 -9.08 -3.62 10.72
N ARG A 59 -8.16 -4.24 11.46
CA ARG A 59 -7.79 -3.74 12.78
C ARG A 59 -6.90 -2.52 12.57
N TRP A 60 -7.39 -1.38 13.00
CA TRP A 60 -6.59 -0.18 13.10
C TRP A 60 -5.93 -0.16 14.48
N ASP A 61 -4.68 0.26 14.55
CA ASP A 61 -4.01 0.45 15.84
C ASP A 61 -4.72 1.58 16.59
N VAL A 62 -5.67 1.20 17.44
CA VAL A 62 -6.54 2.14 18.13
C VAL A 62 -5.86 2.57 19.42
N ASP A 63 -5.23 3.73 19.42
CA ASP A 63 -4.99 4.47 20.65
C ASP A 63 -6.33 5.08 21.14
N GLY A 64 -7.30 4.21 21.48
CA GLY A 64 -8.20 4.45 22.61
C GLY A 64 -9.60 4.96 22.42
N THR A 65 -10.23 5.39 21.31
CA THR A 65 -11.58 5.99 21.39
C THR A 65 -12.63 5.54 20.38
N GLY A 66 -12.28 4.76 19.38
CA GLY A 66 -13.23 4.26 18.38
C GLY A 66 -13.29 2.75 18.33
N THR A 67 -14.44 2.19 17.98
CA THR A 67 -14.54 0.76 17.70
C THR A 67 -13.92 0.46 16.35
N VAL A 68 -13.40 -0.77 16.16
CA VAL A 68 -12.83 -1.24 14.88
C VAL A 68 -13.81 -1.00 13.74
N LEU A 69 -15.08 -1.30 13.94
CA LEU A 69 -16.12 -1.13 12.92
C LEU A 69 -16.33 0.33 12.52
N ALA A 70 -16.41 1.27 13.49
CA ALA A 70 -16.62 2.69 13.18
C ALA A 70 -15.45 3.27 12.38
N GLN A 71 -14.20 2.91 12.74
CA GLN A 71 -13.02 3.33 12.00
C GLN A 71 -12.99 2.73 10.60
N HIS A 72 -13.43 1.48 10.47
CA HIS A 72 -13.50 0.83 9.16
C HIS A 72 -14.57 1.45 8.27
N ILE A 73 -15.73 1.83 8.79
CA ILE A 73 -16.76 2.54 8.04
C ILE A 73 -16.24 3.90 7.56
N SER A 74 -15.51 4.63 8.41
CA SER A 74 -14.84 5.87 8.00
C SER A 74 -13.82 5.63 6.87
N PHE A 75 -13.03 4.57 6.97
CA PHE A 75 -12.13 4.14 5.89
C PHE A 75 -12.89 3.86 4.59
N LEU A 76 -14.03 3.15 4.66
CA LEU A 76 -14.83 2.82 3.48
C LEU A 76 -15.39 4.05 2.78
N ARG A 77 -15.77 5.10 3.51
CA ARG A 77 -16.16 6.40 2.92
C ARG A 77 -15.04 6.99 2.08
N ASP A 78 -13.81 7.02 2.61
CA ASP A 78 -12.65 7.55 1.91
C ASP A 78 -12.25 6.66 0.73
N TRP A 79 -12.36 5.35 0.89
CA TRP A 79 -12.10 4.38 -0.16
C TRP A 79 -13.07 4.54 -1.35
N LEU A 80 -14.38 4.66 -1.09
CA LEU A 80 -15.39 4.90 -2.12
C LEU A 80 -15.17 6.25 -2.82
N ARG A 81 -14.80 7.30 -2.06
CA ARG A 81 -14.42 8.60 -2.65
C ARG A 81 -13.17 8.53 -3.53
N SER A 82 -12.25 7.61 -3.26
CA SER A 82 -11.07 7.40 -4.11
C SER A 82 -11.42 6.75 -5.44
N TYR A 83 -12.49 5.95 -5.47
CA TYR A 83 -13.02 5.36 -6.70
C TYR A 83 -13.80 6.39 -7.53
N LYS A 84 -14.75 7.07 -6.92
CA LYS A 84 -15.51 8.19 -7.54
C LYS A 84 -15.89 9.22 -6.48
N PRO A 85 -15.84 10.52 -6.82
CA PRO A 85 -16.28 11.57 -5.90
C PRO A 85 -17.73 11.34 -5.46
N LEU A 86 -17.99 11.45 -4.16
CA LEU A 86 -19.32 11.39 -3.56
C LEU A 86 -19.68 12.76 -2.98
N THR A 87 -20.93 13.18 -3.13
CA THR A 87 -21.48 14.30 -2.35
C THR A 87 -21.57 13.92 -0.87
N ASP A 88 -21.72 14.90 0.01
CA ASP A 88 -21.87 14.61 1.45
C ASP A 88 -23.13 13.79 1.73
N ALA A 89 -24.25 14.09 1.06
CA ALA A 89 -25.49 13.31 1.18
C ALA A 89 -25.31 11.85 0.73
N GLN A 90 -24.56 11.62 -0.35
CA GLN A 90 -24.24 10.26 -0.81
C GLN A 90 -23.32 9.53 0.16
N ALA A 91 -22.33 10.22 0.70
CA ALA A 91 -21.38 9.64 1.66
C ALA A 91 -22.07 9.25 2.99
N ASP A 92 -22.95 10.12 3.49
CA ASP A 92 -23.72 9.85 4.70
C ASP A 92 -24.74 8.72 4.49
N THR A 93 -25.37 8.67 3.31
CA THR A 93 -26.28 7.57 2.92
C THR A 93 -25.53 6.23 2.91
N VAL A 94 -24.34 6.19 2.32
CA VAL A 94 -23.49 4.97 2.29
C VAL A 94 -23.08 4.57 3.70
N GLU A 95 -22.73 5.50 4.58
CA GLU A 95 -22.38 5.20 5.97
C GLU A 95 -23.53 4.49 6.70
N ILE A 96 -24.75 5.02 6.60
CA ILE A 96 -25.94 4.41 7.22
C ILE A 96 -26.23 3.02 6.64
N LEU A 97 -26.08 2.87 5.32
CA LEU A 97 -26.25 1.57 4.64
C LEU A 97 -25.19 0.55 5.09
N LEU A 98 -23.95 0.96 5.26
CA LEU A 98 -22.87 0.09 5.76
C LEU A 98 -23.14 -0.35 7.20
N GLU A 99 -23.58 0.56 8.09
CA GLU A 99 -23.97 0.20 9.46
C GLU A 99 -25.11 -0.82 9.46
N GLN A 100 -26.13 -0.62 8.61
CA GLN A 100 -27.23 -1.56 8.46
C GLN A 100 -26.74 -2.91 7.95
N LEU A 101 -25.88 -2.92 6.92
CA LEU A 101 -25.34 -4.13 6.29
C LEU A 101 -24.58 -5.00 7.29
N TYR A 102 -23.69 -4.38 8.08
CA TYR A 102 -22.95 -5.12 9.12
C TYR A 102 -23.89 -5.65 10.20
N ARG A 103 -24.88 -4.86 10.61
CA ARG A 103 -25.90 -5.29 11.60
C ARG A 103 -26.72 -6.49 11.08
N GLU A 104 -27.11 -6.50 9.80
CA GLU A 104 -27.82 -7.63 9.18
C GLU A 104 -26.96 -8.93 9.18
N ARG A 105 -25.63 -8.79 9.22
CA ARG A 105 -24.67 -9.92 9.36
C ARG A 105 -24.33 -10.24 10.83
N GLY A 106 -24.99 -9.59 11.79
CA GLY A 106 -24.70 -9.76 13.22
C GLY A 106 -23.39 -9.14 13.68
N ILE A 107 -22.77 -8.29 12.85
CA ILE A 107 -21.52 -7.59 13.15
C ILE A 107 -21.84 -6.22 13.73
N THR A 108 -21.45 -6.00 14.98
CA THR A 108 -21.69 -4.74 15.71
C THR A 108 -20.35 -4.18 16.23
N LYS A 109 -20.43 -3.03 16.90
CA LYS A 109 -19.26 -2.40 17.51
C LYS A 109 -18.62 -3.24 18.65
N GLU A 110 -19.40 -4.15 19.23
CA GLU A 110 -18.95 -5.06 20.28
C GLU A 110 -18.37 -6.37 19.76
N THR A 111 -18.50 -6.64 18.44
CA THR A 111 -18.08 -7.91 17.83
C THR A 111 -16.56 -8.01 17.82
N ASP A 112 -16.03 -9.13 18.34
CA ASP A 112 -14.61 -9.47 18.18
C ASP A 112 -14.35 -9.94 16.75
N MET A 113 -13.73 -9.07 15.94
CA MET A 113 -13.40 -9.36 14.54
C MET A 113 -12.37 -10.49 14.40
N SER A 114 -11.68 -10.88 15.47
CA SER A 114 -10.64 -11.91 15.39
C SER A 114 -11.16 -13.34 15.30
N VAL A 115 -12.42 -13.55 15.67
CA VAL A 115 -13.07 -14.85 15.61
C VAL A 115 -13.82 -15.08 14.30
N LEU A 116 -14.00 -14.03 13.49
CA LEU A 116 -14.68 -14.09 12.21
C LEU A 116 -13.73 -14.56 11.10
N ARG A 117 -14.27 -15.30 10.14
CA ARG A 117 -13.58 -15.75 8.93
C ARG A 117 -13.88 -14.78 7.79
N HIS A 118 -13.09 -14.86 6.72
CA HIS A 118 -13.27 -14.01 5.53
C HIS A 118 -14.68 -14.10 4.95
N GLU A 119 -15.31 -15.28 5.02
CA GLU A 119 -16.65 -15.56 4.48
C GLU A 119 -17.78 -14.96 5.33
N ASP A 120 -17.52 -14.59 6.58
CA ASP A 120 -18.51 -14.01 7.47
C ASP A 120 -18.80 -12.53 7.16
N PHE A 121 -17.89 -11.87 6.42
CA PHE A 121 -18.03 -10.47 6.05
C PHE A 121 -18.89 -10.26 4.80
N PRO A 122 -19.67 -9.16 4.73
CA PRO A 122 -20.46 -8.84 3.54
C PRO A 122 -19.57 -8.54 2.33
N LEU A 123 -20.18 -8.60 1.14
CA LEU A 123 -19.57 -8.23 -0.12
C LEU A 123 -20.17 -6.91 -0.66
N LEU A 124 -19.51 -6.31 -1.65
CA LEU A 124 -20.03 -5.10 -2.29
C LEU A 124 -21.36 -5.34 -3.01
N SER A 125 -21.59 -6.54 -3.53
CA SER A 125 -22.90 -6.95 -4.07
C SER A 125 -24.00 -6.95 -3.01
N ASP A 126 -23.68 -7.27 -1.75
CA ASP A 126 -24.67 -7.20 -0.65
C ASP A 126 -25.04 -5.74 -0.33
N LEU A 127 -24.04 -4.84 -0.37
CA LEU A 127 -24.28 -3.40 -0.24
C LEU A 127 -25.17 -2.88 -1.37
N TYR A 128 -24.91 -3.30 -2.60
CA TYR A 128 -25.71 -2.91 -3.77
C TYR A 128 -27.14 -3.43 -3.66
N ALA A 129 -27.34 -4.67 -3.29
CA ALA A 129 -28.66 -5.26 -3.05
C ALA A 129 -29.41 -4.56 -1.89
N LEU A 130 -28.70 -4.13 -0.84
CA LEU A 130 -29.29 -3.36 0.24
C LEU A 130 -29.75 -1.99 -0.25
N LEU A 131 -28.93 -1.31 -1.07
CA LEU A 131 -29.27 -0.03 -1.69
C LEU A 131 -30.53 -0.14 -2.55
N GLU A 132 -30.65 -1.18 -3.39
CA GLU A 132 -31.85 -1.42 -4.20
C GLU A 132 -33.10 -1.66 -3.37
N ARG A 133 -32.98 -2.32 -2.22
CA ARG A 133 -34.10 -2.55 -1.28
C ARG A 133 -34.61 -1.28 -0.59
N GLN A 134 -33.85 -0.19 -0.60
CA GLN A 134 -34.28 1.09 -0.02
C GLN A 134 -35.11 1.95 -0.96
N GLU A 135 -35.00 1.75 -2.29
CA GLU A 135 -35.78 2.52 -3.26
C GLU A 135 -37.29 2.33 -3.04
N GLY A 136 -38.03 3.44 -3.11
CA GLY A 136 -39.48 3.45 -2.92
C GLY A 136 -39.95 3.24 -1.48
N ARG A 137 -39.08 3.21 -0.49
CA ARG A 137 -39.45 3.16 0.93
C ARG A 137 -39.50 4.58 1.52
N ASN A 138 -40.53 4.86 2.31
CA ASN A 138 -40.58 6.10 3.12
C ASN A 138 -39.52 5.95 4.24
N GLY A 139 -38.32 6.45 4.01
CA GLY A 139 -37.21 6.36 4.93
C GLY A 139 -36.42 7.67 5.04
N VAL A 140 -35.22 7.58 5.59
CA VAL A 140 -34.30 8.73 5.76
C VAL A 140 -33.72 9.19 4.42
N PHE A 141 -33.72 8.33 3.41
CA PHE A 141 -33.09 8.58 2.13
C PHE A 141 -34.05 9.15 1.10
N THR A 142 -33.57 10.05 0.25
CA THR A 142 -34.33 10.48 -0.94
C THR A 142 -34.12 9.48 -2.08
N ASP A 143 -35.16 9.24 -2.88
CA ASP A 143 -35.06 8.36 -4.04
C ASP A 143 -34.03 8.86 -5.06
N GLU A 144 -33.82 10.17 -5.16
CA GLU A 144 -32.80 10.76 -6.03
C GLU A 144 -31.40 10.34 -5.60
N THR A 145 -31.04 10.51 -4.30
CA THR A 145 -29.75 10.10 -3.76
C THR A 145 -29.50 8.60 -3.94
N LEU A 146 -30.53 7.76 -3.72
CA LEU A 146 -30.42 6.31 -3.89
C LEU A 146 -30.16 5.93 -5.36
N ARG A 147 -30.85 6.56 -6.32
CA ARG A 147 -30.62 6.32 -7.77
C ARG A 147 -29.24 6.78 -8.21
N GLU A 148 -28.77 7.92 -7.76
CA GLU A 148 -27.42 8.40 -8.05
C GLU A 148 -26.36 7.46 -7.49
N LEU A 149 -26.50 7.03 -6.24
CA LEU A 149 -25.59 6.05 -5.62
C LEU A 149 -25.61 4.73 -6.37
N ARG A 150 -26.76 4.26 -6.82
CA ARG A 150 -26.86 3.03 -7.63
C ARG A 150 -26.06 3.13 -8.92
N LEU A 151 -26.14 4.26 -9.63
CA LEU A 151 -25.34 4.51 -10.82
C LEU A 151 -23.83 4.61 -10.51
N HIS A 152 -23.48 5.27 -9.40
CA HIS A 152 -22.09 5.42 -8.98
C HIS A 152 -21.44 4.09 -8.63
N LEU A 153 -22.13 3.25 -7.88
CA LEU A 153 -21.61 2.00 -7.33
C LEU A 153 -21.79 0.80 -8.26
N HIS A 154 -22.56 0.92 -9.35
CA HIS A 154 -22.86 -0.19 -10.25
C HIS A 154 -21.60 -0.91 -10.73
N SER A 155 -20.64 -0.20 -11.35
CA SER A 155 -19.42 -0.81 -11.90
C SER A 155 -18.62 -1.52 -10.82
N LEU A 156 -18.51 -0.90 -9.65
CA LEU A 156 -17.73 -1.39 -8.52
C LEU A 156 -18.35 -2.63 -7.86
N CYS A 157 -19.67 -2.66 -7.72
CA CYS A 157 -20.37 -3.69 -6.94
C CYS A 157 -20.83 -4.90 -7.79
N VAL A 158 -21.35 -4.66 -8.99
CA VAL A 158 -21.98 -5.70 -9.83
C VAL A 158 -21.60 -5.60 -11.30
N GLY A 159 -20.92 -4.52 -11.73
CA GLY A 159 -20.46 -4.29 -13.08
C GLY A 159 -19.02 -4.76 -13.32
N PRO A 160 -18.33 -4.21 -14.35
CA PRO A 160 -17.01 -4.68 -14.77
C PRO A 160 -15.94 -4.64 -13.68
N ASP A 161 -15.93 -3.59 -12.82
CA ASP A 161 -14.91 -3.41 -11.81
C ASP A 161 -15.14 -4.30 -10.58
N SER A 162 -16.32 -4.94 -10.46
CA SER A 162 -16.62 -5.89 -9.37
C SER A 162 -15.65 -7.07 -9.34
N LEU A 163 -15.07 -7.41 -10.48
CA LEU A 163 -14.04 -8.44 -10.62
C LEU A 163 -12.84 -8.24 -9.67
N TYR A 164 -12.55 -6.99 -9.30
CA TYR A 164 -11.40 -6.65 -8.47
C TYR A 164 -11.74 -6.55 -6.97
N PHE A 165 -13.01 -6.37 -6.62
CA PHE A 165 -13.40 -6.02 -5.25
C PHE A 165 -14.51 -6.88 -4.65
N ASN A 166 -15.35 -7.49 -5.49
CA ASN A 166 -16.53 -8.19 -5.01
C ASN A 166 -16.25 -9.68 -4.78
N GLY A 167 -15.54 -9.98 -3.71
CA GLY A 167 -15.23 -11.33 -3.29
C GLY A 167 -14.56 -11.35 -1.92
N HIS A 168 -14.58 -12.49 -1.26
CA HIS A 168 -13.92 -12.65 0.04
C HIS A 168 -12.40 -12.63 -0.11
N THR A 169 -11.72 -12.09 0.90
CA THR A 169 -10.26 -12.06 0.93
C THR A 169 -9.70 -13.47 0.80
N ASN A 170 -8.85 -13.69 -0.19
CA ASN A 170 -8.22 -14.97 -0.47
C ASN A 170 -6.68 -14.90 -0.52
N ILE A 171 -6.12 -13.80 -0.03
CA ILE A 171 -4.68 -13.66 0.12
C ILE A 171 -4.26 -14.48 1.33
N GLY A 172 -3.40 -15.47 1.09
CA GLY A 172 -2.92 -16.35 2.14
C GLY A 172 -2.08 -15.62 3.19
N SER A 173 -2.06 -16.17 4.41
CA SER A 173 -1.27 -15.69 5.55
C SER A 173 0.25 -15.99 5.42
N GLY A 174 0.76 -16.17 4.20
CA GLY A 174 2.17 -16.48 3.94
C GLY A 174 3.12 -15.43 4.51
N ARG A 175 4.31 -15.87 4.91
CA ARG A 175 5.36 -14.97 5.44
C ARG A 175 5.93 -14.03 4.39
N PHE A 176 5.81 -14.35 3.11
CA PHE A 176 6.23 -13.50 2.00
C PHE A 176 5.10 -13.37 0.98
N VAL A 177 4.58 -12.16 0.81
CA VAL A 177 3.53 -11.83 -0.16
C VAL A 177 4.00 -10.67 -1.02
N THR A 178 3.95 -10.84 -2.33
CA THR A 178 4.27 -9.79 -3.30
C THR A 178 3.01 -9.42 -4.08
N PHE A 179 2.67 -8.15 -4.11
CA PHE A 179 1.58 -7.57 -4.89
C PHE A 179 2.14 -7.04 -6.21
N GLY A 180 1.87 -7.73 -7.32
CA GLY A 180 2.19 -7.26 -8.67
C GLY A 180 1.12 -6.27 -9.14
N VAL A 181 1.51 -5.01 -9.32
CA VAL A 181 0.59 -3.91 -9.67
C VAL A 181 0.86 -3.28 -11.03
N LYS A 182 1.77 -3.83 -11.83
CA LYS A 182 2.17 -3.28 -13.13
C LYS A 182 0.97 -2.99 -14.02
N SER A 183 0.16 -3.98 -14.31
CA SER A 183 -1.03 -3.79 -15.15
C SER A 183 -2.08 -2.89 -14.50
N LEU A 184 -2.12 -2.83 -13.16
CA LEU A 184 -3.00 -1.92 -12.44
C LEU A 184 -2.58 -0.46 -12.64
N LEU A 185 -1.29 -0.17 -12.72
CA LEU A 185 -0.79 1.19 -12.98
C LEU A 185 -1.18 1.70 -14.37
N GLU A 186 -1.44 0.80 -15.32
CA GLU A 186 -1.93 1.09 -16.67
C GLU A 186 -3.47 1.20 -16.75
N ALA A 187 -4.19 0.80 -15.69
CA ALA A 187 -5.64 0.84 -15.63
C ALA A 187 -6.19 2.27 -15.49
N GLY A 188 -7.50 2.43 -15.68
CA GLY A 188 -8.18 3.71 -15.44
C GLY A 188 -7.95 4.24 -14.03
N GLN A 189 -7.81 5.55 -13.89
CA GLN A 189 -7.42 6.21 -12.63
C GLN A 189 -8.28 5.78 -11.43
N ASN A 190 -9.60 5.73 -11.58
CA ASN A 190 -10.53 5.39 -10.50
C ASN A 190 -10.28 3.97 -9.96
N LEU A 191 -10.16 3.00 -10.85
CA LEU A 191 -9.88 1.60 -10.49
C LEU A 191 -8.51 1.50 -9.82
N ARG A 192 -7.49 2.11 -10.40
CA ARG A 192 -6.13 2.12 -9.88
C ARG A 192 -6.08 2.69 -8.46
N ASP A 193 -6.69 3.86 -8.25
CA ASP A 193 -6.65 4.56 -6.97
C ASP A 193 -7.37 3.75 -5.87
N ALA A 194 -8.53 3.18 -6.17
CA ALA A 194 -9.27 2.33 -5.24
C ALA A 194 -8.52 1.03 -4.91
N MET A 195 -7.90 0.38 -5.91
CA MET A 195 -7.10 -0.84 -5.67
C MET A 195 -5.85 -0.55 -4.85
N LEU A 196 -5.10 0.49 -5.18
CA LEU A 196 -3.92 0.89 -4.38
C LEU A 196 -4.33 1.22 -2.95
N PHE A 197 -5.44 1.95 -2.75
CA PHE A 197 -5.95 2.25 -1.42
C PHE A 197 -6.26 0.96 -0.63
N ASN A 198 -6.90 -0.02 -1.27
CA ASN A 198 -7.23 -1.28 -0.64
C ASN A 198 -5.96 -2.10 -0.29
N ILE A 199 -4.98 -2.18 -1.20
CA ILE A 199 -3.69 -2.85 -0.96
C ILE A 199 -2.92 -2.17 0.19
N PHE A 200 -2.79 -0.84 0.18
CA PHE A 200 -2.12 -0.11 1.25
C PHE A 200 -2.82 -0.26 2.60
N SER A 201 -4.15 -0.30 2.61
CA SER A 201 -4.94 -0.59 3.80
C SER A 201 -4.60 -1.98 4.38
N TYR A 202 -4.52 -3.01 3.51
CA TYR A 202 -4.10 -4.36 3.91
C TYR A 202 -2.68 -4.36 4.46
N MET A 203 -1.72 -3.75 3.75
CA MET A 203 -0.32 -3.67 4.19
C MET A 203 -0.19 -2.92 5.53
N ASN A 204 -0.94 -1.83 5.71
CA ASN A 204 -0.96 -1.06 6.96
C ASN A 204 -1.49 -1.89 8.14
N ASN A 205 -2.56 -2.66 7.91
CA ASN A 205 -3.10 -3.57 8.94
C ASN A 205 -2.05 -4.60 9.38
N GLU A 206 -1.34 -5.20 8.45
CA GLU A 206 -0.27 -6.16 8.76
C GLU A 206 0.90 -5.51 9.51
N LEU A 207 1.35 -4.33 9.07
CA LEU A 207 2.43 -3.59 9.71
C LEU A 207 2.11 -3.16 11.15
N LEU A 208 0.89 -2.67 11.39
CA LEU A 208 0.56 -2.00 12.64
C LEU A 208 -0.20 -2.89 13.62
N CYS A 209 -0.90 -3.92 13.16
CA CYS A 209 -1.70 -4.80 14.01
C CYS A 209 -1.04 -6.16 14.22
N ALA A 210 -0.56 -6.81 13.16
CA ALA A 210 0.18 -8.06 13.29
C ALA A 210 1.60 -7.82 13.85
N GLY A 211 2.23 -6.72 13.45
CA GLY A 211 3.60 -6.41 13.83
C GLY A 211 4.63 -7.32 13.14
N ASP A 212 5.89 -7.17 13.52
CA ASP A 212 7.01 -7.99 13.05
C ASP A 212 7.08 -8.16 11.53
N THR A 213 6.66 -7.11 10.81
CA THR A 213 6.43 -7.10 9.37
C THR A 213 7.33 -6.06 8.69
N VAL A 214 7.86 -6.41 7.52
CA VAL A 214 8.57 -5.50 6.62
C VAL A 214 7.71 -5.26 5.40
N ALA A 215 7.34 -4.00 5.13
CA ALA A 215 6.71 -3.61 3.87
C ALA A 215 7.76 -2.99 2.95
N ALA A 216 7.95 -3.59 1.79
CA ALA A 216 8.86 -3.12 0.76
C ALA A 216 8.06 -2.52 -0.41
N ILE A 217 8.41 -1.30 -0.82
CA ILE A 217 7.78 -0.61 -1.96
C ILE A 217 8.89 -0.23 -2.92
N ASP A 218 8.87 -0.85 -4.08
CA ASP A 218 9.78 -0.47 -5.18
C ASP A 218 9.13 0.58 -6.07
N GLU A 219 9.94 1.40 -6.72
CA GLU A 219 9.54 2.50 -7.60
C GLU A 219 8.49 3.43 -6.97
N LEU A 220 8.80 3.89 -5.73
CA LEU A 220 7.91 4.73 -4.91
C LEU A 220 7.38 5.97 -5.66
N TYR A 221 8.16 6.52 -6.61
CA TYR A 221 7.76 7.70 -7.39
C TYR A 221 6.45 7.49 -8.17
N LEU A 222 6.12 6.24 -8.56
CA LEU A 222 4.89 5.92 -9.28
C LEU A 222 3.61 6.19 -8.47
N TYR A 223 3.74 6.29 -7.14
CA TYR A 223 2.63 6.48 -6.22
C TYR A 223 2.50 7.93 -5.71
N LEU A 224 3.40 8.84 -6.11
CA LEU A 224 3.45 10.22 -5.57
C LEU A 224 2.21 11.05 -5.89
N ASN A 225 1.57 10.78 -7.03
CA ASN A 225 0.34 11.47 -7.42
C ASN A 225 -0.91 10.96 -6.64
N ASN A 226 -0.79 9.86 -5.91
CA ASN A 226 -1.86 9.32 -5.09
C ASN A 226 -1.69 9.81 -3.64
N LYS A 227 -2.41 10.89 -3.28
CA LYS A 227 -2.36 11.50 -1.93
C LYS A 227 -2.67 10.49 -0.82
N THR A 228 -3.56 9.56 -1.08
CA THR A 228 -3.97 8.53 -0.13
C THR A 228 -2.82 7.54 0.11
N ALA A 229 -2.18 7.04 -0.94
CA ALA A 229 -1.02 6.16 -0.84
C ALA A 229 0.10 6.81 -0.02
N ILE A 230 0.45 8.06 -0.33
CA ILE A 230 1.48 8.81 0.42
C ILE A 230 1.06 9.04 1.87
N GLY A 231 -0.21 9.34 2.12
CA GLY A 231 -0.77 9.46 3.48
C GLY A 231 -0.57 8.19 4.30
N TYR A 232 -0.86 7.02 3.73
CA TYR A 232 -0.64 5.72 4.36
C TYR A 232 0.83 5.44 4.63
N ILE A 233 1.70 5.64 3.64
CA ILE A 233 3.14 5.43 3.81
C ILE A 233 3.67 6.28 4.96
N ARG A 234 3.30 7.57 5.03
CA ARG A 234 3.69 8.46 6.13
C ARG A 234 3.17 7.99 7.50
N ALA A 235 1.93 7.53 7.57
CA ALA A 235 1.35 6.99 8.80
C ALA A 235 2.11 5.75 9.27
N CYS A 236 2.42 4.83 8.34
CA CYS A 236 3.23 3.64 8.62
C CYS A 236 4.63 4.00 9.10
N MET A 237 5.33 4.92 8.42
CA MET A 237 6.68 5.36 8.82
C MET A 237 6.75 5.86 10.27
N LYS A 238 5.72 6.57 10.73
CA LYS A 238 5.65 7.09 12.10
C LYS A 238 5.35 6.02 13.15
N ARG A 239 4.63 4.97 12.79
CA ARG A 239 4.05 3.99 13.73
C ARG A 239 4.74 2.64 13.69
N ALA A 240 5.30 2.21 12.57
CA ALA A 240 5.84 0.87 12.34
C ALA A 240 6.86 0.45 13.41
N ARG A 241 7.74 1.37 13.83
CA ARG A 241 8.75 1.11 14.86
C ARG A 241 8.17 0.60 16.17
N LYS A 242 6.99 1.10 16.60
CA LYS A 242 6.33 0.68 17.83
C LYS A 242 5.86 -0.78 17.79
N LYS A 243 5.79 -1.37 16.59
CA LYS A 243 5.31 -2.72 16.32
C LYS A 243 6.40 -3.65 15.79
N GLU A 244 7.66 -3.29 15.99
CA GLU A 244 8.82 -4.02 15.45
C GLU A 244 8.76 -4.22 13.91
N SER A 245 7.97 -3.38 13.25
CA SER A 245 7.79 -3.37 11.81
C SER A 245 8.62 -2.28 11.15
N SER A 246 8.90 -2.43 9.87
CA SER A 246 9.69 -1.46 9.11
C SER A 246 9.21 -1.30 7.66
N LEU A 247 9.56 -0.17 7.06
CA LEU A 247 9.34 0.09 5.64
C LEU A 247 10.68 0.15 4.92
N LEU A 248 10.75 -0.51 3.76
CA LEU A 248 11.82 -0.40 2.78
C LEU A 248 11.24 0.33 1.56
N LEU A 249 11.68 1.55 1.35
CA LEU A 249 11.21 2.38 0.24
C LEU A 249 12.34 2.57 -0.76
N ALA A 250 12.11 2.21 -2.03
CA ALA A 250 13.06 2.41 -3.11
C ALA A 250 12.47 3.31 -4.20
N SER A 251 13.29 4.19 -4.76
CA SER A 251 12.91 5.04 -5.87
C SER A 251 14.11 5.40 -6.75
N GLN A 252 13.86 5.60 -8.04
CA GLN A 252 14.90 6.01 -8.99
C GLN A 252 14.95 7.51 -9.18
N ASN A 253 13.81 8.19 -9.14
CA ASN A 253 13.68 9.60 -9.45
C ASN A 253 13.46 10.42 -8.18
N VAL A 254 14.52 11.09 -7.70
CA VAL A 254 14.39 12.01 -6.58
C VAL A 254 13.69 13.30 -7.01
N GLU A 255 13.82 13.71 -8.27
CA GLU A 255 13.19 14.94 -8.80
C GLU A 255 11.68 14.95 -8.68
N ASP A 256 11.01 13.79 -8.86
CA ASP A 256 9.55 13.68 -8.76
C ASP A 256 9.05 14.03 -7.35
N PHE A 257 9.87 13.77 -6.32
CA PHE A 257 9.55 14.12 -4.94
C PHE A 257 9.70 15.62 -4.64
N LEU A 258 10.44 16.34 -5.47
CA LEU A 258 10.74 17.75 -5.30
C LEU A 258 9.83 18.66 -6.12
N LEU A 259 8.89 18.10 -6.87
CA LEU A 259 7.88 18.87 -7.57
C LEU A 259 7.06 19.69 -6.56
N PRO A 260 6.76 20.97 -6.83
CA PRO A 260 6.06 21.84 -5.89
C PRO A 260 4.75 21.24 -5.36
N GLU A 261 4.04 20.50 -6.19
CA GLU A 261 2.77 19.87 -5.88
C GLU A 261 2.92 18.68 -4.91
N ALA A 262 4.08 18.02 -4.91
CA ALA A 262 4.37 16.86 -4.09
C ALA A 262 5.24 17.19 -2.86
N ALA A 263 6.02 18.27 -2.89
CA ALA A 263 7.10 18.56 -1.94
C ALA A 263 6.67 18.51 -0.47
N GLU A 264 5.55 19.15 -0.11
CA GLU A 264 5.02 19.12 1.26
C GLU A 264 4.59 17.72 1.72
N LEU A 265 4.09 16.92 0.80
CA LEU A 265 3.66 15.54 1.10
C LEU A 265 4.86 14.59 1.23
N THR A 266 5.92 14.83 0.47
CA THR A 266 7.07 13.92 0.33
C THR A 266 8.23 14.24 1.28
N LYS A 267 8.33 15.48 1.76
CA LYS A 267 9.37 15.89 2.71
C LYS A 267 9.61 14.92 3.87
N PRO A 268 8.56 14.36 4.52
CA PRO A 268 8.73 13.35 5.57
C PRO A 268 9.40 12.06 5.10
N LEU A 269 9.31 11.71 3.81
CA LEU A 269 9.94 10.52 3.24
C LEU A 269 11.47 10.60 3.28
N PHE A 270 12.03 11.81 3.30
CA PHE A 270 13.48 12.04 3.43
C PHE A 270 13.93 12.26 4.86
N SER A 271 13.07 12.84 5.72
CA SER A 271 13.46 13.25 7.07
C SER A 271 13.20 12.20 8.15
N ILE A 272 12.24 11.28 7.94
CA ILE A 272 11.88 10.25 8.93
C ILE A 272 12.83 9.02 8.89
N PRO A 273 13.31 8.54 7.71
CA PRO A 273 14.13 7.33 7.67
C PRO A 273 15.43 7.47 8.46
N ALA A 274 15.69 6.52 9.37
CA ALA A 274 16.95 6.43 10.10
C ALA A 274 18.10 5.91 9.21
N TYR A 275 17.77 5.18 8.16
CA TYR A 275 18.72 4.55 7.24
C TYR A 275 18.42 4.98 5.81
N GLN A 276 19.45 5.48 5.11
CA GLN A 276 19.33 5.87 3.70
C GLN A 276 20.53 5.32 2.92
N PHE A 277 20.25 4.66 1.80
CA PHE A 277 21.24 4.14 0.87
C PHE A 277 21.21 4.97 -0.41
N LEU A 278 22.18 5.84 -0.59
CA LEU A 278 22.25 6.80 -1.69
C LEU A 278 23.18 6.28 -2.77
N PHE A 279 22.60 5.79 -3.86
CA PHE A 279 23.31 5.36 -5.06
C PHE A 279 23.54 6.55 -6.01
N HIS A 280 24.32 6.34 -7.06
CA HIS A 280 24.58 7.38 -8.06
C HIS A 280 23.27 8.04 -8.54
N PRO A 281 23.15 9.38 -8.47
CA PRO A 281 21.89 10.11 -8.66
C PRO A 281 21.45 10.25 -10.13
N GLY A 282 22.25 9.77 -11.09
CA GLY A 282 21.97 9.99 -12.51
C GLY A 282 22.24 11.44 -12.92
N THR A 283 21.29 12.06 -13.64
CA THR A 283 21.38 13.42 -14.21
C THR A 283 20.66 14.47 -13.37
N VAL A 284 20.28 14.14 -12.13
CA VAL A 284 19.53 15.02 -11.22
C VAL A 284 20.33 16.29 -10.91
N ASP A 285 19.65 17.44 -10.80
CA ASP A 285 20.26 18.68 -10.33
C ASP A 285 20.91 18.50 -8.94
N GLY A 286 22.22 18.73 -8.87
CA GLY A 286 22.99 18.46 -7.67
C GLY A 286 22.62 19.35 -6.49
N GLY A 287 22.19 20.59 -6.73
CA GLY A 287 21.76 21.53 -5.68
C GLY A 287 20.47 21.04 -5.01
N LYS A 288 19.45 20.72 -5.81
CA LYS A 288 18.17 20.19 -5.31
C LYS A 288 18.35 18.86 -4.62
N TYR A 289 19.18 17.98 -5.16
CA TYR A 289 19.47 16.66 -4.56
C TYR A 289 20.11 16.79 -3.18
N ARG A 290 21.11 17.70 -3.04
CA ARG A 290 21.78 17.95 -1.75
C ARG A 290 20.83 18.52 -0.72
N GLU A 291 20.01 19.50 -1.11
CA GLU A 291 19.04 20.14 -0.23
C GLU A 291 18.02 19.11 0.29
N ALA A 292 17.43 18.31 -0.60
CA ALA A 292 16.41 17.32 -0.25
C ALA A 292 16.93 16.25 0.70
N LEU A 293 18.15 15.78 0.48
CA LEU A 293 18.78 14.69 1.25
C LEU A 293 19.69 15.20 2.36
N GLN A 294 19.80 16.53 2.53
CA GLN A 294 20.64 17.18 3.54
C GLN A 294 22.09 16.68 3.46
N LEU A 295 22.72 16.81 2.28
CA LEU A 295 24.07 16.35 2.02
C LEU A 295 25.06 17.53 1.98
N GLU A 296 26.21 17.32 2.62
CA GLU A 296 27.39 18.16 2.44
C GLU A 296 27.95 18.03 1.01
N GLU A 297 28.74 18.99 0.55
CA GLU A 297 29.39 18.97 -0.77
C GLU A 297 30.26 17.71 -0.96
N CYS A 298 31.04 17.37 0.06
CA CYS A 298 31.89 16.18 0.05
C CYS A 298 31.08 14.88 -0.02
N GLU A 299 29.95 14.78 0.69
CA GLU A 299 29.05 13.62 0.66
C GLU A 299 28.42 13.44 -0.72
N TYR A 300 27.97 14.56 -1.32
CA TYR A 300 27.45 14.53 -2.69
C TYR A 300 28.52 14.11 -3.71
N GLY A 301 29.76 14.58 -3.53
CA GLY A 301 30.90 14.15 -4.33
C GLY A 301 31.09 12.63 -4.30
N VAL A 302 30.96 12.00 -3.12
CA VAL A 302 31.01 10.55 -2.94
C VAL A 302 29.87 9.89 -3.71
N VAL A 303 28.62 10.34 -3.51
CA VAL A 303 27.44 9.74 -4.16
C VAL A 303 27.54 9.83 -5.69
N ARG A 304 27.99 10.98 -6.22
CA ARG A 304 28.17 11.20 -7.66
C ARG A 304 29.27 10.35 -8.27
N SER A 305 30.30 9.99 -7.49
CA SER A 305 31.42 9.15 -7.95
C SER A 305 31.16 7.64 -7.73
N CYS A 306 30.04 7.25 -7.12
CA CYS A 306 29.74 5.85 -6.85
C CYS A 306 29.68 5.00 -8.13
N ALA A 307 30.51 3.95 -8.19
CA ALA A 307 30.38 2.91 -9.19
C ALA A 307 29.14 2.03 -8.89
N ARG A 308 28.70 1.26 -9.88
CA ARG A 308 27.59 0.33 -9.73
C ARG A 308 27.77 -0.58 -8.51
N GLY A 309 26.77 -0.64 -7.64
CA GLY A 309 26.78 -1.43 -6.41
C GLY A 309 27.42 -0.72 -5.20
N ASN A 310 28.04 0.45 -5.39
CA ASN A 310 28.48 1.29 -4.29
C ASN A 310 27.40 2.33 -3.94
N CYS A 311 27.31 2.67 -2.66
CA CYS A 311 26.40 3.70 -2.18
C CYS A 311 26.97 4.40 -0.94
N LEU A 312 26.55 5.64 -0.73
CA LEU A 312 26.71 6.31 0.56
C LEU A 312 25.58 5.83 1.47
N PHE A 313 25.91 5.25 2.60
CA PHE A 313 24.96 4.82 3.62
C PHE A 313 24.95 5.86 4.75
N LYS A 314 23.77 6.43 5.00
CA LYS A 314 23.51 7.32 6.13
C LYS A 314 22.81 6.51 7.23
N CYS A 315 23.36 6.55 8.44
CA CYS A 315 22.79 5.93 9.63
C CYS A 315 22.78 6.97 10.77
N GLY A 316 21.67 7.66 10.95
CA GLY A 316 21.64 8.86 11.80
C GLY A 316 22.67 9.89 11.33
N ASP A 317 23.61 10.24 12.22
CA ASP A 317 24.68 11.19 11.92
C ASP A 317 25.92 10.55 11.25
N GLU A 318 25.97 9.21 11.23
CA GLU A 318 27.11 8.48 10.67
C GLU A 318 26.99 8.30 9.14
N ARG A 319 28.11 8.23 8.47
CA ARG A 319 28.26 8.09 7.02
C ARG A 319 29.26 7.00 6.67
N TYR A 320 28.85 6.09 5.79
CA TYR A 320 29.69 4.99 5.35
C TYR A 320 29.64 4.86 3.84
N ASN A 321 30.79 4.61 3.22
CA ASN A 321 30.86 4.21 1.82
C ASN A 321 30.75 2.67 1.77
N LEU A 322 29.65 2.17 1.22
CA LEU A 322 29.35 0.73 1.17
C LEU A 322 29.45 0.18 -0.23
N LEU A 323 29.99 -1.03 -0.32
CA LEU A 323 29.85 -1.89 -1.50
C LEU A 323 28.86 -3.01 -1.18
N VAL A 324 27.73 -3.01 -1.88
CA VAL A 324 26.70 -4.05 -1.73
C VAL A 324 27.15 -5.33 -2.43
N LYS A 325 27.38 -6.37 -1.65
CA LYS A 325 27.73 -7.72 -2.13
C LYS A 325 26.70 -8.73 -1.65
N THR A 326 26.13 -9.49 -2.57
CA THR A 326 25.20 -10.57 -2.24
C THR A 326 25.92 -11.92 -2.28
N PRO A 327 25.83 -12.72 -1.21
CA PRO A 327 26.38 -14.07 -1.20
C PRO A 327 25.79 -14.93 -2.34
N PRO A 328 26.56 -15.85 -2.93
CA PRO A 328 26.12 -16.65 -4.08
C PRO A 328 24.84 -17.45 -3.86
N HIS A 329 24.58 -17.94 -2.64
CA HIS A 329 23.36 -18.68 -2.30
C HIS A 329 22.12 -17.79 -2.33
N LYS A 330 22.20 -16.52 -1.89
CA LYS A 330 21.12 -15.55 -1.97
C LYS A 330 20.92 -15.04 -3.39
N LEU A 331 22.00 -14.85 -4.14
CA LEU A 331 21.93 -14.39 -5.53
C LEU A 331 21.14 -15.38 -6.41
N ARG A 332 21.24 -16.68 -6.14
CA ARG A 332 20.45 -17.72 -6.84
C ARG A 332 18.92 -17.54 -6.63
N CYS A 333 18.50 -16.93 -5.53
CA CYS A 333 17.09 -16.67 -5.28
C CYS A 333 16.52 -15.52 -6.11
N TYR A 334 17.38 -14.64 -6.66
CA TYR A 334 16.91 -13.43 -7.38
C TYR A 334 16.17 -13.75 -8.69
N GLY A 335 16.46 -14.89 -9.32
CA GLY A 335 15.94 -15.24 -10.63
C GLY A 335 16.64 -14.49 -11.78
N THR A 336 16.06 -14.57 -12.97
CA THR A 336 16.63 -14.02 -14.21
C THR A 336 16.29 -12.55 -14.43
N ALA A 337 15.19 -12.06 -13.86
CA ALA A 337 14.72 -10.67 -13.98
C ALA A 337 15.63 -9.62 -13.30
N GLY A 338 16.64 -10.06 -12.59
CA GLY A 338 17.52 -9.20 -11.79
C GLY A 338 18.66 -8.50 -12.51
N GLY A 339 18.62 -8.34 -13.82
CA GLY A 339 19.63 -7.61 -14.61
C GLY A 339 21.06 -7.98 -14.21
N ARG A 340 21.78 -8.68 -15.08
CA ARG A 340 23.23 -8.95 -14.93
C ARG A 340 24.05 -7.67 -14.98
#